data_b82c6546e8cf0b2399d49c70f0f49757
#
_entry.id   b82c6546e8cf0b2399d49c70f0f49757
#
_cell.length_a   1.000
_cell.length_b   1.000
_cell.length_c   1.000
_cell.angle_alpha   90.00
_cell.angle_beta   90.00
_cell.angle_gamma   90.00
#
_symmetry.space_group_name_H-M   'P 1'
#
loop_
_entity.id
_entity.type
_entity.pdbx_description
1 polymer ?
#
loop_
_entity_poly.entity_id
_entity_poly.type
_entity_poly.pdbx_seq_one_letter_code
_entity_poly.pdbx_strand_id
1 'polypeptide(L)'
;HLGRRVEISLILPSANLHEALNNHDKEYYQHRTEHFPLVIGLCGFGDNRKAWINNTTIESLCEKNHFAACFINGENKWYLNLGPIDNHYDFLEEDLLDYLYGNFKNLSPEAPLFVIGVSMGGYGALYHYLTNVEKYDGCVALSPATKPDFIDESKFGTLQSHFLKQKEKDLHVFLSIGEKDFIIGPSREFNTFLKENHVGVEYRFVPGADHSWTFWEKEII
;
A
#
# COMPACT_ATOMS: atom_id res chain seq x y z
N HIS A 1 -15.40 11.99 1.78
CA HIS A 1 -15.29 11.46 3.17
C HIS A 1 -14.36 12.26 4.09
N LEU A 2 -13.41 13.02 3.55
CA LEU A 2 -12.51 13.88 4.36
C LEU A 2 -12.97 15.34 4.52
N GLY A 3 -13.99 15.79 3.80
CA GLY A 3 -14.55 17.12 3.90
C GLY A 3 -13.59 18.27 3.59
N ARG A 4 -12.44 17.97 2.97
CA ARG A 4 -11.37 18.94 2.65
C ARG A 4 -10.67 18.58 1.35
N ARG A 5 -9.89 19.54 0.84
CA ARG A 5 -9.00 19.29 -0.29
C ARG A 5 -7.90 18.32 0.12
N VAL A 6 -7.73 17.25 -0.67
CA VAL A 6 -6.68 16.25 -0.49
C VAL A 6 -5.69 16.33 -1.65
N GLU A 7 -4.42 16.18 -1.33
CA GLU A 7 -3.37 16.09 -2.34
C GLU A 7 -2.90 14.63 -2.46
N ILE A 8 -2.78 14.16 -3.69
CA ILE A 8 -2.22 12.85 -4.03
C ILE A 8 -0.95 13.01 -4.85
N SER A 9 -0.09 12.00 -4.88
CA SER A 9 1.00 11.87 -5.85
C SER A 9 0.73 10.64 -6.70
N LEU A 10 0.57 10.83 -8.01
CA LEU A 10 0.29 9.75 -8.95
C LEU A 10 1.45 9.62 -9.92
N ILE A 11 1.97 8.41 -10.06
CA ILE A 11 2.95 8.02 -11.08
C ILE A 11 2.20 7.17 -12.11
N LEU A 12 2.23 7.59 -13.35
CA LEU A 12 1.75 6.81 -14.49
C LEU A 12 2.94 6.45 -15.35
N PRO A 13 3.12 5.18 -15.74
CA PRO A 13 4.18 4.81 -16.66
C PRO A 13 4.04 5.60 -17.96
N SER A 14 5.14 6.18 -18.42
CA SER A 14 5.19 6.81 -19.72
C SER A 14 5.36 5.76 -20.83
N ALA A 15 5.30 6.20 -22.09
CA ALA A 15 5.79 5.39 -23.19
C ALA A 15 7.26 5.03 -22.92
N ASN A 16 7.62 3.75 -23.04
CA ASN A 16 9.02 3.37 -22.88
C ASN A 16 9.88 4.07 -23.94
N LEU A 17 11.20 4.17 -23.70
CA LEU A 17 12.10 4.86 -24.58
C LEU A 17 12.03 4.34 -26.03
N HIS A 18 11.81 3.05 -26.22
CA HIS A 18 11.67 2.44 -27.53
C HIS A 18 10.40 2.94 -28.27
N GLU A 19 9.28 3.04 -27.57
CA GLU A 19 8.04 3.62 -28.10
C GLU A 19 8.21 5.12 -28.40
N ALA A 20 8.86 5.87 -27.50
CA ALA A 20 9.14 7.29 -27.71
C ALA A 20 10.08 7.55 -28.91
N LEU A 21 11.04 6.68 -29.17
CA LEU A 21 11.95 6.77 -30.29
C LEU A 21 11.32 6.36 -31.63
N ASN A 22 10.23 5.60 -31.63
CA ASN A 22 9.54 5.15 -32.82
C ASN A 22 8.57 6.20 -33.40
N ASN A 23 8.56 7.43 -32.88
CA ASN A 23 7.76 8.58 -33.37
C ASN A 23 6.28 8.21 -33.61
N HIS A 24 5.67 7.50 -32.69
CA HIS A 24 4.24 7.30 -32.75
C HIS A 24 3.51 8.66 -32.68
N ASP A 25 2.46 8.80 -33.45
CA ASP A 25 1.67 10.01 -33.49
C ASP A 25 0.83 10.17 -32.20
N LYS A 26 0.21 11.34 -32.04
CA LYS A 26 -0.64 11.64 -30.90
C LYS A 26 -1.82 10.66 -30.78
N GLU A 27 -2.28 10.14 -31.89
CA GLU A 27 -3.41 9.22 -31.98
C GLU A 27 -3.06 7.86 -31.38
N TYR A 28 -1.84 7.36 -31.58
CA TYR A 28 -1.32 6.15 -30.92
C TYR A 28 -1.42 6.24 -29.38
N TYR A 29 -0.96 7.34 -28.79
CA TYR A 29 -1.02 7.54 -27.34
C TYR A 29 -2.44 7.79 -26.83
N GLN A 30 -3.34 8.33 -27.65
CA GLN A 30 -4.74 8.55 -27.28
C GLN A 30 -5.59 7.27 -27.31
N HIS A 31 -5.16 6.27 -28.06
CA HIS A 31 -5.88 5.00 -28.26
C HIS A 31 -5.26 3.83 -27.50
N ARG A 32 -4.31 4.08 -26.60
CA ARG A 32 -3.84 3.04 -25.69
C ARG A 32 -5.01 2.53 -24.84
N THR A 33 -5.30 1.24 -24.99
CA THR A 33 -6.33 0.53 -24.21
C THR A 33 -5.74 -0.25 -23.05
N GLU A 34 -4.43 -0.15 -22.83
CA GLU A 34 -3.74 -0.85 -21.75
C GLU A 34 -4.10 -0.22 -20.41
N HIS A 35 -4.60 -1.05 -19.50
CA HIS A 35 -4.83 -0.66 -18.12
C HIS A 35 -3.63 -1.11 -17.28
N PHE A 36 -3.04 -0.18 -16.52
CA PHE A 36 -1.95 -0.48 -15.63
C PHE A 36 -2.44 -1.11 -14.33
N PRO A 37 -1.76 -2.12 -13.79
CA PRO A 37 -1.90 -2.46 -12.39
C PRO A 37 -1.67 -1.21 -11.53
N LEU A 38 -2.45 -1.05 -10.46
CA LEU A 38 -2.38 0.11 -9.58
C LEU A 38 -1.87 -0.29 -8.20
N VAL A 39 -0.87 0.41 -7.71
CA VAL A 39 -0.34 0.28 -6.35
C VAL A 39 -0.74 1.52 -5.54
N ILE A 40 -1.47 1.33 -4.45
CA ILE A 40 -1.74 2.38 -3.47
C ILE A 40 -0.66 2.35 -2.39
N GLY A 41 0.11 3.44 -2.26
CA GLY A 41 1.22 3.54 -1.31
C GLY A 41 0.86 4.37 -0.07
N LEU A 42 1.02 3.76 1.09
CA LEU A 42 0.71 4.34 2.40
C LEU A 42 2.00 4.67 3.16
N CYS A 43 2.15 5.91 3.61
CA CYS A 43 3.35 6.37 4.30
C CYS A 43 3.27 6.12 5.82
N GLY A 44 4.43 6.18 6.48
CA GLY A 44 4.57 6.06 7.92
C GLY A 44 4.06 7.29 8.70
N PHE A 45 4.10 7.18 10.02
CA PHE A 45 3.74 8.28 10.93
C PHE A 45 4.72 9.45 10.75
N GLY A 46 4.19 10.66 10.61
CA GLY A 46 5.00 11.86 10.37
C GLY A 46 5.39 12.10 8.91
N ASP A 47 5.23 11.12 8.04
CA ASP A 47 5.49 11.22 6.62
C ASP A 47 4.29 11.75 5.81
N ASN A 48 4.53 12.00 4.53
CA ASN A 48 3.51 12.46 3.60
C ASN A 48 3.61 11.70 2.25
N ARG A 49 2.68 11.99 1.33
CA ARG A 49 2.60 11.36 -0.01
C ARG A 49 3.88 11.37 -0.85
N LYS A 50 4.84 12.26 -0.55
CA LYS A 50 6.12 12.35 -1.28
C LYS A 50 7.20 11.44 -0.70
N ALA A 51 6.96 10.83 0.48
CA ALA A 51 8.00 10.08 1.17
C ALA A 51 8.50 8.89 0.33
N TRP A 52 7.61 8.16 -0.33
CA TRP A 52 7.96 7.09 -1.25
C TRP A 52 8.83 7.57 -2.41
N ILE A 53 8.41 8.64 -3.07
CA ILE A 53 9.11 9.20 -4.23
C ILE A 53 10.49 9.75 -3.84
N ASN A 54 10.59 10.41 -2.69
CA ASN A 54 11.84 11.04 -2.25
C ASN A 54 12.88 10.06 -1.71
N ASN A 55 12.46 8.89 -1.26
CA ASN A 55 13.34 7.96 -0.55
C ASN A 55 13.52 6.62 -1.26
N THR A 56 12.84 6.40 -2.38
CA THR A 56 12.92 5.14 -3.13
C THR A 56 13.04 5.37 -4.63
N THR A 57 13.35 4.30 -5.36
CA THR A 57 13.38 4.28 -6.83
C THR A 57 12.02 3.90 -7.43
N ILE A 58 10.92 4.12 -6.71
CA ILE A 58 9.57 3.69 -7.11
C ILE A 58 9.16 4.21 -8.49
N GLU A 59 9.55 5.45 -8.86
CA GLU A 59 9.27 5.99 -10.21
C GLU A 59 9.91 5.13 -11.29
N SER A 60 11.17 4.73 -11.10
CA SER A 60 11.89 3.84 -12.02
C SER A 60 11.27 2.44 -12.07
N LEU A 61 10.78 1.93 -10.92
CA LEU A 61 10.09 0.64 -10.86
C LEU A 61 8.76 0.68 -11.61
N CYS A 62 7.98 1.76 -11.47
CA CYS A 62 6.74 1.98 -12.22
C CYS A 62 6.99 1.94 -13.73
N GLU A 63 8.00 2.69 -14.21
CA GLU A 63 8.38 2.71 -15.63
C GLU A 63 8.83 1.34 -16.13
N LYS A 64 9.74 0.69 -15.41
CA LYS A 64 10.33 -0.58 -15.81
C LYS A 64 9.32 -1.73 -15.85
N ASN A 65 8.38 -1.75 -14.91
CA ASN A 65 7.45 -2.87 -14.72
C ASN A 65 6.02 -2.53 -15.17
N HIS A 66 5.79 -1.35 -15.76
CA HIS A 66 4.51 -0.94 -16.31
C HIS A 66 3.33 -1.01 -15.32
N PHE A 67 3.50 -0.45 -14.12
CA PHE A 67 2.42 -0.27 -13.15
C PHE A 67 2.31 1.19 -12.70
N ALA A 68 1.11 1.62 -12.35
CA ALA A 68 0.86 2.92 -11.76
C ALA A 68 0.99 2.87 -10.24
N ALA A 69 1.42 3.99 -9.61
CA ALA A 69 1.45 4.10 -8.16
C ALA A 69 0.81 5.41 -7.69
N CYS A 70 -0.06 5.32 -6.68
CA CYS A 70 -0.70 6.47 -6.07
C CYS A 70 -0.38 6.55 -4.58
N PHE A 71 0.16 7.67 -4.13
CA PHE A 71 0.54 7.91 -2.74
C PHE A 71 -0.35 8.98 -2.12
N ILE A 72 -0.80 8.75 -0.90
CA ILE A 72 -1.69 9.63 -0.15
C ILE A 72 -1.08 10.03 1.20
N ASN A 73 -1.59 11.13 1.76
CA ASN A 73 -1.27 11.52 3.13
C ASN A 73 -2.13 10.74 4.11
N GLY A 74 -1.49 10.06 5.06
CA GLY A 74 -2.18 9.38 6.16
C GLY A 74 -2.53 10.31 7.33
N GLU A 75 -1.97 11.53 7.35
CA GLU A 75 -2.19 12.57 8.38
C GLU A 75 -2.12 12.05 9.82
N ASN A 76 -1.32 10.99 10.03
CA ASN A 76 -1.21 10.28 11.30
C ASN A 76 -2.54 9.69 11.82
N LYS A 77 -3.48 9.38 10.92
CA LYS A 77 -4.83 8.88 11.20
C LYS A 77 -4.99 7.38 10.95
N TRP A 78 -3.88 6.67 10.79
CA TRP A 78 -3.85 5.20 10.65
C TRP A 78 -4.67 4.63 9.48
N TYR A 79 -5.08 5.49 8.54
CA TYR A 79 -5.94 5.12 7.43
C TYR A 79 -7.29 4.53 7.85
N LEU A 80 -7.80 4.97 9.00
CA LEU A 80 -9.06 4.52 9.62
C LEU A 80 -10.13 5.63 9.59
N ASN A 81 -11.38 5.25 9.82
CA ASN A 81 -12.50 6.19 10.02
C ASN A 81 -12.54 6.65 11.47
N LEU A 82 -11.90 7.76 11.80
CA LEU A 82 -11.79 8.29 13.16
C LEU A 82 -12.87 9.31 13.55
N GLY A 83 -13.58 9.87 12.57
CA GLY A 83 -14.63 10.85 12.84
C GLY A 83 -15.30 11.36 11.57
N PRO A 84 -16.29 12.28 11.71
CA PRO A 84 -17.15 12.69 10.59
C PRO A 84 -16.44 13.32 9.39
N ILE A 85 -15.23 13.89 9.61
CA ILE A 85 -14.41 14.53 8.57
C ILE A 85 -13.01 13.92 8.48
N ASP A 86 -12.78 12.79 9.16
CA ASP A 86 -11.53 12.04 9.21
C ASP A 86 -11.78 10.56 8.83
N ASN A 87 -12.57 10.33 7.80
CA ASN A 87 -12.89 9.01 7.29
C ASN A 87 -11.87 8.61 6.22
N HIS A 88 -10.64 8.32 6.67
CA HIS A 88 -9.54 7.96 5.76
C HIS A 88 -9.73 6.60 5.11
N TYR A 89 -10.43 5.67 5.78
CA TYR A 89 -10.76 4.39 5.21
C TYR A 89 -11.71 4.56 4.01
N ASP A 90 -12.85 5.21 4.20
CA ASP A 90 -13.83 5.44 3.13
C ASP A 90 -13.25 6.31 2.01
N PHE A 91 -12.42 7.30 2.35
CA PHE A 91 -11.71 8.11 1.37
C PHE A 91 -10.84 7.24 0.44
N LEU A 92 -10.07 6.30 0.97
CA LEU A 92 -9.20 5.43 0.17
C LEU A 92 -10.04 4.44 -0.63
N GLU A 93 -11.01 3.79 0.03
CA GLU A 93 -11.77 2.70 -0.57
C GLU A 93 -12.81 3.15 -1.61
N GLU A 94 -13.28 4.38 -1.52
CA GLU A 94 -14.32 4.94 -2.37
C GLU A 94 -13.82 6.17 -3.13
N ASP A 95 -13.67 7.32 -2.48
CA ASP A 95 -13.39 8.61 -3.15
C ASP A 95 -12.13 8.58 -4.02
N LEU A 96 -11.03 8.01 -3.51
CA LEU A 96 -9.76 7.97 -4.23
C LEU A 96 -9.83 7.09 -5.47
N LEU A 97 -10.34 5.88 -5.34
CA LEU A 97 -10.40 4.92 -6.44
C LEU A 97 -11.38 5.39 -7.51
N ASP A 98 -12.55 5.90 -7.12
CA ASP A 98 -13.52 6.49 -8.05
C ASP A 98 -12.92 7.68 -8.82
N TYR A 99 -12.17 8.54 -8.11
CA TYR A 99 -11.46 9.64 -8.75
C TYR A 99 -10.42 9.17 -9.75
N LEU A 100 -9.59 8.18 -9.38
CA LEU A 100 -8.53 7.66 -10.24
C LEU A 100 -9.11 6.99 -11.49
N TYR A 101 -10.06 6.11 -11.35
CA TYR A 101 -10.67 5.40 -12.46
C TYR A 101 -11.52 6.33 -13.36
N GLY A 102 -12.17 7.32 -12.78
CA GLY A 102 -12.95 8.29 -13.54
C GLY A 102 -12.15 9.32 -14.33
N ASN A 103 -10.90 9.59 -13.95
CA ASN A 103 -10.09 10.66 -14.55
C ASN A 103 -8.89 10.17 -15.36
N PHE A 104 -8.43 8.93 -15.18
CA PHE A 104 -7.25 8.39 -15.86
C PHE A 104 -7.60 7.15 -16.67
N LYS A 105 -7.64 7.27 -17.99
CA LYS A 105 -8.05 6.20 -18.92
C LYS A 105 -7.28 4.90 -18.80
N ASN A 106 -6.03 4.97 -18.34
CA ASN A 106 -5.15 3.81 -18.18
C ASN A 106 -5.29 3.15 -16.81
N LEU A 107 -6.21 3.61 -15.98
CA LEU A 107 -6.56 2.99 -14.71
C LEU A 107 -8.00 2.42 -14.81
N SER A 108 -8.19 1.21 -14.31
CA SER A 108 -9.49 0.52 -14.39
C SER A 108 -9.69 -0.36 -13.16
N PRO A 109 -10.92 -0.48 -12.64
CA PRO A 109 -11.22 -1.43 -11.58
C PRO A 109 -11.06 -2.91 -12.00
N GLU A 110 -10.90 -3.18 -13.31
CA GLU A 110 -10.65 -4.52 -13.86
C GLU A 110 -9.16 -4.89 -13.86
N ALA A 111 -8.27 -3.89 -13.68
CA ALA A 111 -6.83 -4.12 -13.58
C ALA A 111 -6.42 -4.49 -12.14
N PRO A 112 -5.32 -5.23 -11.96
CA PRO A 112 -4.85 -5.61 -10.64
C PRO A 112 -4.63 -4.40 -9.71
N LEU A 113 -5.10 -4.52 -8.47
CA LEU A 113 -4.98 -3.51 -7.43
C LEU A 113 -4.17 -4.04 -6.25
N PHE A 114 -3.13 -3.31 -5.86
CA PHE A 114 -2.26 -3.65 -4.76
C PHE A 114 -2.20 -2.52 -3.74
N VAL A 115 -1.91 -2.87 -2.49
CA VAL A 115 -1.62 -1.89 -1.45
C VAL A 115 -0.27 -2.17 -0.80
N ILE A 116 0.54 -1.11 -0.64
CA ILE A 116 1.85 -1.18 0.02
C ILE A 116 1.94 -0.12 1.11
N GLY A 117 2.58 -0.43 2.22
CA GLY A 117 2.77 0.55 3.29
C GLY A 117 3.97 0.30 4.17
N VAL A 118 4.48 1.38 4.78
CA VAL A 118 5.57 1.34 5.76
C VAL A 118 5.09 1.77 7.13
N SER A 119 5.51 1.09 8.20
CA SER A 119 5.23 1.48 9.59
C SER A 119 3.72 1.62 9.88
N MET A 120 3.22 2.83 10.19
CA MET A 120 1.79 3.16 10.26
C MET A 120 1.06 2.81 8.96
N GLY A 121 1.67 3.11 7.80
CA GLY A 121 1.14 2.73 6.50
C GLY A 121 1.13 1.22 6.28
N GLY A 122 2.07 0.49 6.87
CA GLY A 122 2.08 -0.97 6.87
C GLY A 122 0.90 -1.57 7.64
N TYR A 123 0.54 -0.97 8.78
CA TYR A 123 -0.73 -1.28 9.47
C TYR A 123 -1.93 -0.99 8.56
N GLY A 124 -1.97 0.21 7.96
CA GLY A 124 -3.04 0.61 7.05
C GLY A 124 -3.18 -0.35 5.87
N ALA A 125 -2.06 -0.72 5.23
CA ALA A 125 -2.07 -1.64 4.11
C ALA A 125 -2.67 -3.00 4.48
N LEU A 126 -2.26 -3.57 5.61
CA LEU A 126 -2.83 -4.82 6.12
C LEU A 126 -4.32 -4.67 6.46
N TYR A 127 -4.71 -3.58 7.10
CA TYR A 127 -6.10 -3.34 7.48
C TYR A 127 -7.02 -3.26 6.25
N HIS A 128 -6.65 -2.44 5.25
CA HIS A 128 -7.40 -2.29 4.01
C HIS A 128 -7.49 -3.58 3.22
N TYR A 129 -6.36 -4.29 3.06
CA TYR A 129 -6.33 -5.59 2.39
C TYR A 129 -7.24 -6.61 3.08
N LEU A 130 -7.09 -6.80 4.39
CA LEU A 130 -7.82 -7.82 5.14
C LEU A 130 -9.31 -7.54 5.27
N THR A 131 -9.74 -6.29 5.16
CA THR A 131 -11.16 -5.92 5.16
C THR A 131 -11.78 -5.96 3.76
N ASN A 132 -10.95 -6.02 2.70
CA ASN A 132 -11.38 -6.02 1.29
C ASN A 132 -10.58 -7.02 0.43
N VAL A 133 -10.38 -8.24 0.90
CA VAL A 133 -9.52 -9.24 0.22
C VAL A 133 -9.97 -9.61 -1.20
N GLU A 134 -11.22 -9.36 -1.55
CA GLU A 134 -11.73 -9.59 -2.92
C GLU A 134 -11.42 -8.42 -3.86
N LYS A 135 -10.99 -7.30 -3.33
CA LYS A 135 -10.71 -6.07 -4.08
C LYS A 135 -9.23 -5.92 -4.43
N TYR A 136 -8.36 -6.42 -3.55
CA TYR A 136 -6.91 -6.30 -3.69
C TYR A 136 -6.28 -7.61 -4.10
N ASP A 137 -5.42 -7.57 -5.12
CA ASP A 137 -4.65 -8.73 -5.58
C ASP A 137 -3.44 -9.04 -4.69
N GLY A 138 -3.02 -8.08 -3.85
CA GLY A 138 -1.94 -8.31 -2.90
C GLY A 138 -1.63 -7.13 -1.99
N CYS A 139 -0.89 -7.43 -0.92
CA CYS A 139 -0.49 -6.49 0.11
C CYS A 139 0.99 -6.64 0.46
N VAL A 140 1.70 -5.51 0.53
CA VAL A 140 3.08 -5.44 1.03
C VAL A 140 3.10 -4.54 2.26
N ALA A 141 3.57 -5.07 3.40
CA ALA A 141 3.69 -4.32 4.64
C ALA A 141 5.12 -4.36 5.18
N LEU A 142 5.80 -3.22 5.10
CA LEU A 142 7.19 -3.08 5.50
C LEU A 142 7.26 -2.46 6.90
N SER A 143 7.92 -3.13 7.83
CA SER A 143 7.95 -2.74 9.25
C SER A 143 6.57 -2.36 9.80
N PRO A 144 5.51 -3.14 9.59
CA PRO A 144 4.16 -2.73 9.98
C PRO A 144 4.04 -2.57 11.50
N ALA A 145 3.36 -1.51 11.93
CA ALA A 145 3.01 -1.31 13.33
C ALA A 145 1.84 -2.24 13.72
N THR A 146 2.14 -3.49 14.00
CA THR A 146 1.14 -4.57 14.16
C THR A 146 0.26 -4.46 15.41
N LYS A 147 0.68 -3.63 16.40
CA LYS A 147 -0.04 -3.43 17.66
C LYS A 147 0.06 -1.97 18.13
N PRO A 148 -0.69 -1.05 17.51
CA PRO A 148 -0.72 0.33 17.96
C PRO A 148 -1.60 0.51 19.20
N ASP A 149 -1.03 1.01 20.32
CA ASP A 149 -1.69 1.09 21.63
C ASP A 149 -2.91 2.04 21.72
N PHE A 150 -3.10 2.91 20.71
CA PHE A 150 -4.14 3.94 20.72
C PHE A 150 -5.27 3.72 19.70
N ILE A 151 -5.28 2.58 19.01
CA ILE A 151 -6.42 2.19 18.16
C ILE A 151 -7.46 1.50 19.02
N ASP A 152 -8.69 1.97 18.93
CA ASP A 152 -9.84 1.32 19.59
C ASP A 152 -10.13 -0.03 18.92
N GLU A 153 -9.57 -1.08 19.48
CA GLU A 153 -9.74 -2.44 19.00
C GLU A 153 -11.22 -2.93 19.05
N SER A 154 -12.05 -2.34 19.93
CA SER A 154 -13.47 -2.67 19.99
C SER A 154 -14.23 -2.17 18.77
N LYS A 155 -13.76 -1.07 18.17
CA LYS A 155 -14.34 -0.47 16.99
C LYS A 155 -13.74 -1.03 15.68
N PHE A 156 -12.42 -1.19 15.63
CA PHE A 156 -11.72 -1.53 14.39
C PHE A 156 -11.28 -3.01 14.32
N GLY A 157 -11.30 -3.72 15.44
CA GLY A 157 -10.69 -5.05 15.54
C GLY A 157 -9.16 -4.97 15.58
N THR A 158 -8.54 -6.12 15.78
CA THR A 158 -7.09 -6.29 15.68
C THR A 158 -6.72 -6.85 14.32
N LEU A 159 -5.48 -6.65 13.85
CA LEU A 159 -4.99 -7.30 12.64
C LEU A 159 -5.09 -8.82 12.76
N GLN A 160 -4.82 -9.39 13.96
CA GLN A 160 -4.99 -10.80 14.24
C GLN A 160 -6.42 -11.27 13.98
N SER A 161 -7.42 -10.52 14.47
CA SER A 161 -8.83 -10.87 14.26
C SER A 161 -9.23 -10.82 12.79
N HIS A 162 -8.68 -9.88 12.03
CA HIS A 162 -8.92 -9.78 10.58
C HIS A 162 -8.27 -10.93 9.82
N PHE A 163 -7.03 -11.30 10.14
CA PHE A 163 -6.38 -12.48 9.55
C PHE A 163 -7.16 -13.77 9.82
N LEU A 164 -7.66 -13.97 11.05
CA LEU A 164 -8.46 -15.15 11.39
C LEU A 164 -9.76 -15.24 10.57
N LYS A 165 -10.39 -14.13 10.27
CA LYS A 165 -11.58 -14.09 9.41
C LYS A 165 -11.29 -14.51 7.96
N GLN A 166 -10.07 -14.32 7.50
CA GLN A 166 -9.65 -14.57 6.13
C GLN A 166 -8.76 -15.81 5.97
N LYS A 167 -8.47 -16.56 7.04
CA LYS A 167 -7.46 -17.62 7.06
C LYS A 167 -7.67 -18.78 6.06
N GLU A 168 -8.90 -18.98 5.59
CA GLU A 168 -9.23 -20.02 4.61
C GLU A 168 -9.06 -19.53 3.15
N LYS A 169 -8.70 -18.24 2.96
CA LYS A 169 -8.45 -17.68 1.65
C LYS A 169 -6.97 -17.75 1.29
N ASP A 170 -6.67 -17.78 0.00
CA ASP A 170 -5.32 -17.63 -0.51
C ASP A 170 -4.91 -16.15 -0.41
N LEU A 171 -4.13 -15.82 0.64
CA LEU A 171 -3.74 -14.45 0.95
C LEU A 171 -2.40 -14.11 0.29
N HIS A 172 -2.37 -13.12 -0.56
CA HIS A 172 -1.15 -12.60 -1.17
C HIS A 172 -0.57 -11.46 -0.32
N VAL A 173 0.05 -11.82 0.80
CA VAL A 173 0.61 -10.86 1.77
C VAL A 173 2.10 -11.12 1.97
N PHE A 174 2.89 -10.07 1.74
CA PHE A 174 4.30 -10.01 2.08
C PHE A 174 4.53 -9.05 3.24
N LEU A 175 5.22 -9.52 4.28
CA LEU A 175 5.62 -8.77 5.46
C LEU A 175 7.14 -8.80 5.62
N SER A 176 7.73 -7.65 5.92
CA SER A 176 9.16 -7.56 6.16
C SER A 176 9.47 -6.61 7.31
N ILE A 177 10.49 -6.96 8.13
CA ILE A 177 10.96 -6.11 9.22
C ILE A 177 12.47 -6.30 9.45
N GLY A 178 13.14 -5.22 9.82
CA GLY A 178 14.53 -5.24 10.19
C GLY A 178 14.78 -5.85 11.59
N GLU A 179 15.88 -6.56 11.75
CA GLU A 179 16.27 -7.15 13.05
C GLU A 179 16.52 -6.08 14.13
N LYS A 180 16.98 -4.88 13.72
CA LYS A 180 17.25 -3.73 14.60
C LYS A 180 16.10 -2.73 14.66
N ASP A 181 14.95 -3.09 14.10
CA ASP A 181 13.76 -2.26 14.12
C ASP A 181 13.23 -2.11 15.57
N PHE A 182 12.85 -0.90 15.96
CA PHE A 182 12.38 -0.63 17.33
C PHE A 182 11.04 -1.28 17.65
N ILE A 183 10.25 -1.68 16.63
CA ILE A 183 8.99 -2.42 16.78
C ILE A 183 9.16 -3.94 16.54
N ILE A 184 10.38 -4.45 16.57
CA ILE A 184 10.67 -5.88 16.33
C ILE A 184 9.96 -6.82 17.32
N GLY A 185 9.76 -6.39 18.58
CA GLY A 185 9.08 -7.16 19.61
C GLY A 185 7.65 -7.54 19.21
N PRO A 186 6.75 -6.56 19.05
CA PRO A 186 5.38 -6.79 18.55
C PRO A 186 5.33 -7.55 17.22
N SER A 187 6.29 -7.32 16.33
CA SER A 187 6.36 -8.02 15.05
C SER A 187 6.68 -9.52 15.19
N ARG A 188 7.53 -9.90 16.14
CA ARG A 188 7.80 -11.30 16.44
C ARG A 188 6.59 -12.00 17.05
N GLU A 189 5.90 -11.35 17.98
CA GLU A 189 4.65 -11.85 18.55
C GLU A 189 3.60 -12.07 17.46
N PHE A 190 3.47 -11.11 16.54
CA PHE A 190 2.55 -11.19 15.43
C PHE A 190 2.90 -12.35 14.46
N ASN A 191 4.19 -12.53 14.12
CA ASN A 191 4.63 -13.66 13.31
C ASN A 191 4.38 -15.02 13.99
N THR A 192 4.58 -15.10 15.31
CA THR A 192 4.25 -16.30 16.10
C THR A 192 2.76 -16.61 15.99
N PHE A 193 1.91 -15.61 16.20
CA PHE A 193 0.46 -15.73 16.06
C PHE A 193 0.07 -16.26 14.65
N LEU A 194 0.63 -15.70 13.58
CA LEU A 194 0.34 -16.13 12.20
C LEU A 194 0.68 -17.60 11.99
N LYS A 195 1.86 -18.04 12.47
CA LYS A 195 2.31 -19.43 12.38
C LYS A 195 1.44 -20.39 13.17
N GLU A 196 1.10 -20.06 14.41
CA GLU A 196 0.26 -20.88 15.29
C GLU A 196 -1.17 -21.06 14.74
N ASN A 197 -1.65 -20.09 13.97
CA ASN A 197 -2.97 -20.14 13.36
C ASN A 197 -2.95 -20.58 11.90
N HIS A 198 -1.79 -21.02 11.39
CA HIS A 198 -1.60 -21.51 10.01
C HIS A 198 -2.02 -20.51 8.93
N VAL A 199 -1.81 -19.21 9.19
CA VAL A 199 -2.07 -18.15 8.20
C VAL A 199 -0.94 -18.15 7.18
N GLY A 200 -1.29 -18.37 5.91
CA GLY A 200 -0.33 -18.40 4.79
C GLY A 200 0.09 -17.01 4.36
N VAL A 201 1.20 -16.51 4.91
CA VAL A 201 1.82 -15.23 4.52
C VAL A 201 3.35 -15.39 4.46
N GLU A 202 4.00 -14.63 3.58
CA GLU A 202 5.45 -14.51 3.61
C GLU A 202 5.85 -13.45 4.64
N TYR A 203 6.62 -13.84 5.66
CA TYR A 203 7.12 -12.95 6.68
C TYR A 203 8.65 -13.02 6.80
N ARG A 204 9.34 -11.93 6.43
CA ARG A 204 10.80 -11.83 6.37
C ARG A 204 11.36 -10.99 7.51
N PHE A 205 12.34 -11.56 8.24
CA PHE A 205 13.18 -10.83 9.20
C PHE A 205 14.55 -10.58 8.55
N VAL A 206 14.93 -9.30 8.40
CA VAL A 206 16.14 -8.93 7.67
C VAL A 206 17.26 -8.59 8.65
N PRO A 207 18.35 -9.39 8.69
CA PRO A 207 19.48 -9.16 9.59
C PRO A 207 20.12 -7.79 9.39
N GLY A 208 20.38 -7.11 10.51
CA GLY A 208 21.07 -5.81 10.53
C GLY A 208 20.29 -4.62 10.03
N ALA A 209 19.10 -4.81 9.44
CA ALA A 209 18.23 -3.73 8.99
C ALA A 209 17.50 -3.07 10.17
N ASP A 210 17.16 -1.80 10.02
CA ASP A 210 16.48 -0.97 11.00
C ASP A 210 15.16 -0.39 10.44
N HIS A 211 14.48 0.47 11.20
CA HIS A 211 13.25 1.15 10.80
C HIS A 211 13.55 2.35 9.90
N SER A 212 13.90 2.11 8.64
CA SER A 212 14.37 3.17 7.75
C SER A 212 13.98 2.98 6.29
N TRP A 213 13.92 4.10 5.56
CA TRP A 213 13.72 4.11 4.11
C TRP A 213 14.84 3.37 3.36
N THR A 214 16.08 3.37 3.87
CA THR A 214 17.19 2.60 3.28
C THR A 214 16.94 1.09 3.30
N PHE A 215 16.25 0.61 4.32
CA PHE A 215 15.82 -0.79 4.39
C PHE A 215 14.64 -1.04 3.46
N TRP A 216 13.59 -0.23 3.54
CA TRP A 216 12.35 -0.41 2.77
C TRP A 216 12.57 -0.32 1.26
N GLU A 217 13.50 0.55 0.80
CA GLU A 217 13.90 0.60 -0.61
C GLU A 217 14.42 -0.74 -1.11
N LYS A 218 15.20 -1.46 -0.31
CA LYS A 218 15.73 -2.79 -0.70
C LYS A 218 14.67 -3.88 -0.77
N GLU A 219 13.59 -3.72 -0.04
CA GLU A 219 12.50 -4.71 0.00
C GLU A 219 11.51 -4.55 -1.16
N ILE A 220 11.54 -3.43 -1.88
CA ILE A 220 10.66 -3.18 -3.03
C ILE A 220 11.32 -3.42 -4.39
N ILE A 221 12.64 -3.67 -4.42
CA ILE A 221 13.41 -3.98 -5.64
C ILE A 221 13.41 -5.49 -5.87
#